data_668d8a7c75f108023ff79060054b26ad
#
_entry.id   668d8a7c75f108023ff79060054b26ad
#
_cell.length_a   1.000
_cell.length_b   1.000
_cell.length_c   1.000
_cell.angle_alpha   90.00
_cell.angle_beta   90.00
_cell.angle_gamma   90.00
#
_symmetry.space_group_name_H-M   'P 1'
#
loop_
_entity.id
_entity.type
_entity.pdbx_description
1 polymer ?
#
loop_
_entity_poly.entity_id
_entity_poly.type
_entity_poly.pdbx_seq_one_letter_code
_entity_poly.pdbx_strand_id
1 'polypeptide(L)'
;MNQTTVPYNEIEPQLQTGDILLAHGVAKGSLRIEELEHCPWSHVAMVVRAPNDEVLLWESTSLDNLEDSWLHVKKSGPQIVKLRDRLSTDVSNHYDTMFAIRHLHADRTPEMYEQLDHFIEQVHDAVFPDKKQMYWEIIEGKFGITSSFRDFFCSKLVAETYIQLKLLSSAKAPNSYEPKDFTSKRHLSLLGNARLSDEIYIDAASILT
;
A
#
# COMPACT_ATOMS: atom_id res chain seq x y z
N MET A 1 13.35 9.83 20.07
CA MET A 1 12.30 9.20 20.91
C MET A 1 12.24 7.75 20.47
N ASN A 2 12.38 6.79 21.40
CA ASN A 2 12.19 5.38 21.06
C ASN A 2 10.71 5.18 20.73
N GLN A 3 10.42 4.83 19.49
CA GLN A 3 9.09 4.53 19.02
C GLN A 3 8.69 3.16 19.58
N THR A 4 7.55 3.07 20.24
CA THR A 4 7.05 1.78 20.74
C THR A 4 6.62 0.93 19.55
N THR A 5 7.20 -0.23 19.41
CA THR A 5 6.84 -1.22 18.40
C THR A 5 6.02 -2.35 19.02
N VAL A 6 5.20 -3.00 18.19
CA VAL A 6 4.36 -4.15 18.57
C VAL A 6 4.81 -5.36 17.77
N PRO A 7 4.94 -6.55 18.35
CA PRO A 7 5.25 -7.78 17.63
C PRO A 7 4.24 -8.08 16.52
N TYR A 8 4.71 -8.56 15.38
CA TYR A 8 3.85 -8.82 14.22
C TYR A 8 2.75 -9.85 14.52
N ASN A 9 3.05 -10.90 15.30
CA ASN A 9 2.08 -11.92 15.70
C ASN A 9 0.95 -11.39 16.60
N GLU A 10 1.13 -10.23 17.23
CA GLU A 10 0.07 -9.57 17.99
C GLU A 10 -0.81 -8.69 17.11
N ILE A 11 -0.26 -8.17 16.01
CA ILE A 11 -0.96 -7.29 15.05
C ILE A 11 -1.73 -8.13 14.03
N GLU A 12 -1.14 -9.17 13.46
CA GLU A 12 -1.69 -9.95 12.35
C GLU A 12 -3.14 -10.43 12.58
N PRO A 13 -3.52 -10.96 13.78
CA PRO A 13 -4.89 -11.38 14.04
C PRO A 13 -5.93 -10.24 14.03
N GLN A 14 -5.48 -8.99 14.20
CA GLN A 14 -6.33 -7.81 14.27
C GLN A 14 -6.53 -7.16 12.90
N LEU A 15 -5.73 -7.54 11.90
CA LEU A 15 -5.77 -6.95 10.58
C LEU A 15 -7.08 -7.27 9.86
N GLN A 16 -7.64 -6.27 9.19
CA GLN A 16 -8.89 -6.36 8.46
C GLN A 16 -8.75 -5.75 7.07
N THR A 17 -9.60 -6.15 6.15
CA THR A 17 -9.68 -5.54 4.82
C THR A 17 -9.84 -4.02 4.92
N GLY A 18 -9.02 -3.28 4.19
CA GLY A 18 -8.98 -1.83 4.19
C GLY A 18 -7.97 -1.22 5.17
N ASP A 19 -7.33 -2.00 6.05
CA ASP A 19 -6.22 -1.48 6.85
C ASP A 19 -5.06 -1.09 5.94
N ILE A 20 -4.28 -0.10 6.34
CA ILE A 20 -3.15 0.43 5.56
C ILE A 20 -1.84 -0.07 6.15
N LEU A 21 -0.96 -0.58 5.29
CA LEU A 21 0.46 -0.78 5.56
C LEU A 21 1.25 0.41 5.01
N LEU A 22 2.10 0.98 5.84
CA LEU A 22 3.14 1.94 5.46
C LEU A 22 4.50 1.28 5.63
N ALA A 23 5.40 1.43 4.64
CA ALA A 23 6.76 0.90 4.70
C ALA A 23 7.81 1.96 4.34
N HIS A 24 8.95 1.87 5.03
CA HIS A 24 10.12 2.71 4.83
C HIS A 24 11.19 1.94 4.06
N GLY A 25 11.45 2.37 2.83
CA GLY A 25 12.44 1.75 1.97
C GLY A 25 13.84 2.34 2.16
N VAL A 26 14.86 1.50 2.14
CA VAL A 26 16.27 1.92 2.25
C VAL A 26 16.98 2.06 0.89
N ALA A 27 16.31 1.77 -0.21
CA ALA A 27 16.86 1.98 -1.55
C ALA A 27 17.09 3.49 -1.81
N LYS A 28 18.13 3.83 -2.60
CA LYS A 28 18.46 5.23 -2.93
C LYS A 28 17.27 6.04 -3.47
N GLY A 29 16.35 5.39 -4.20
CA GLY A 29 15.12 6.00 -4.67
C GLY A 29 14.16 6.34 -3.53
N SER A 30 13.97 5.42 -2.59
CA SER A 30 13.09 5.59 -1.42
C SER A 30 13.59 6.72 -0.50
N LEU A 31 14.88 6.75 -0.18
CA LEU A 31 15.49 7.79 0.65
C LEU A 31 15.34 9.20 0.03
N ARG A 32 15.42 9.30 -1.30
CA ARG A 32 15.25 10.56 -2.01
C ARG A 32 13.81 11.09 -1.93
N ILE A 33 12.83 10.20 -1.90
CA ILE A 33 11.42 10.53 -1.73
C ILE A 33 11.18 11.06 -0.33
N GLU A 34 11.66 10.36 0.67
CA GLU A 34 11.53 10.73 2.07
C GLU A 34 12.13 12.11 2.35
N GLU A 35 13.28 12.41 1.74
CA GLU A 35 13.92 13.72 1.82
C GLU A 35 13.05 14.82 1.18
N LEU A 36 12.47 14.56 0.01
CA LEU A 36 11.60 15.50 -0.70
C LEU A 36 10.25 15.70 0.01
N GLU A 37 9.69 14.63 0.58
CA GLU A 37 8.37 14.66 1.21
C GLU A 37 8.41 15.00 2.69
N HIS A 38 9.60 15.03 3.31
CA HIS A 38 9.77 15.13 4.77
C HIS A 38 8.94 14.09 5.53
N CYS A 39 8.88 12.87 4.97
CA CYS A 39 8.08 11.77 5.47
C CYS A 39 8.90 10.47 5.43
N PRO A 40 8.90 9.65 6.48
CA PRO A 40 9.70 8.42 6.52
C PRO A 40 9.09 7.27 5.71
N TRP A 41 7.99 7.48 5.00
CA TRP A 41 7.28 6.43 4.29
C TRP A 41 7.44 6.57 2.78
N SER A 42 7.92 5.53 2.14
CA SER A 42 8.13 5.46 0.70
C SER A 42 7.20 4.49 -0.01
N HIS A 43 6.45 3.68 0.73
CA HIS A 43 5.47 2.74 0.19
C HIS A 43 4.20 2.70 1.03
N VAL A 44 3.07 2.48 0.36
CA VAL A 44 1.77 2.26 0.97
C VAL A 44 1.05 1.11 0.26
N ALA A 45 0.38 0.27 1.03
CA ALA A 45 -0.40 -0.86 0.55
C ALA A 45 -1.65 -1.05 1.42
N MET A 46 -2.60 -1.84 0.95
CA MET A 46 -3.85 -2.13 1.66
C MET A 46 -3.93 -3.60 2.05
N VAL A 47 -4.32 -3.86 3.29
CA VAL A 47 -4.59 -5.23 3.76
C VAL A 47 -5.90 -5.73 3.17
N VAL A 48 -5.92 -7.00 2.76
CA VAL A 48 -7.10 -7.76 2.35
C VAL A 48 -7.17 -9.03 3.18
N ARG A 49 -8.26 -9.22 3.90
CA ARG A 49 -8.54 -10.45 4.65
C ARG A 49 -9.30 -11.40 3.75
N ALA A 50 -8.68 -12.51 3.38
CA ALA A 50 -9.31 -13.51 2.55
C ALA A 50 -10.38 -14.32 3.31
N PRO A 51 -11.35 -14.98 2.62
CA PRO A 51 -12.39 -15.77 3.27
C PRO A 51 -11.86 -16.95 4.11
N ASN A 52 -10.66 -17.46 3.81
CA ASN A 52 -9.96 -18.49 4.58
C ASN A 52 -9.16 -17.94 5.76
N ASP A 53 -9.38 -16.66 6.10
CA ASP A 53 -8.71 -15.94 7.19
C ASP A 53 -7.23 -15.62 6.94
N GLU A 54 -6.73 -15.84 5.72
CA GLU A 54 -5.37 -15.45 5.33
C GLU A 54 -5.27 -13.93 5.19
N VAL A 55 -4.16 -13.37 5.67
CA VAL A 55 -3.88 -11.93 5.56
C VAL A 55 -3.05 -11.66 4.32
N LEU A 56 -3.67 -11.00 3.36
CA LEU A 56 -3.08 -10.62 2.08
C LEU A 56 -2.78 -9.12 2.06
N LEU A 57 -1.91 -8.73 1.15
CA LEU A 57 -1.54 -7.36 0.87
C LEU A 57 -1.85 -7.03 -0.59
N TRP A 58 -2.73 -6.06 -0.82
CA TRP A 58 -3.00 -5.44 -2.10
C TRP A 58 -2.07 -4.26 -2.30
N GLU A 59 -1.14 -4.39 -3.22
CA GLU A 59 -0.09 -3.41 -3.45
C GLU A 59 0.23 -3.23 -4.92
N SER A 60 0.90 -2.13 -5.25
CA SER A 60 1.56 -1.96 -6.54
C SER A 60 3.04 -1.69 -6.32
N THR A 61 3.89 -2.57 -6.82
CA THR A 61 5.34 -2.50 -6.65
C THR A 61 6.08 -2.88 -7.92
N SER A 62 7.33 -2.43 -8.04
CA SER A 62 8.23 -2.86 -9.12
C SER A 62 8.87 -4.24 -8.85
N LEU A 63 8.66 -4.81 -7.67
CA LEU A 63 9.20 -6.11 -7.31
C LEU A 63 8.34 -7.24 -7.93
N ASP A 64 9.00 -8.23 -8.48
CA ASP A 64 8.42 -9.46 -9.05
C ASP A 64 8.94 -10.72 -8.35
N ASN A 65 9.25 -10.58 -7.07
CA ASN A 65 9.95 -11.61 -6.29
C ASN A 65 9.00 -12.56 -5.53
N LEU A 66 7.73 -12.19 -5.34
CA LEU A 66 6.70 -13.01 -4.73
C LEU A 66 5.68 -13.50 -5.76
N GLU A 67 5.08 -14.66 -5.51
CA GLU A 67 3.97 -15.16 -6.29
C GLU A 67 2.68 -14.43 -5.89
N ASP A 68 1.97 -13.93 -6.90
CA ASP A 68 0.64 -13.38 -6.72
C ASP A 68 -0.34 -14.48 -6.29
N SER A 69 -1.07 -14.26 -5.21
CA SER A 69 -1.93 -15.27 -4.58
C SER A 69 -3.17 -15.64 -5.43
N TRP A 70 -3.55 -14.82 -6.42
CA TRP A 70 -4.70 -15.10 -7.29
C TRP A 70 -4.28 -15.60 -8.67
N LEU A 71 -3.25 -14.98 -9.25
CA LEU A 71 -2.80 -15.31 -10.61
C LEU A 71 -1.77 -16.45 -10.63
N HIS A 72 -1.18 -16.79 -9.47
CA HIS A 72 -0.13 -17.80 -9.34
C HIS A 72 1.08 -17.55 -10.25
N VAL A 73 1.42 -16.30 -10.46
CA VAL A 73 2.59 -15.85 -11.22
C VAL A 73 3.35 -14.78 -10.46
N LYS A 74 4.64 -14.65 -10.74
CA LYS A 74 5.45 -13.53 -10.26
C LYS A 74 5.34 -12.38 -11.24
N LYS A 75 4.94 -11.22 -10.76
CA LYS A 75 4.74 -10.03 -11.59
C LYS A 75 5.08 -8.75 -10.82
N SER A 76 5.41 -7.70 -11.52
CA SER A 76 5.43 -6.34 -10.98
C SER A 76 4.06 -5.67 -11.23
N GLY A 77 3.79 -4.62 -10.49
CA GLY A 77 2.56 -3.86 -10.63
C GLY A 77 1.52 -4.16 -9.56
N PRO A 78 0.23 -3.97 -9.86
CA PRO A 78 -0.84 -4.38 -8.96
C PRO A 78 -0.74 -5.89 -8.72
N GLN A 79 -0.64 -6.29 -7.45
CA GLN A 79 -0.53 -7.69 -7.05
C GLN A 79 -1.12 -7.92 -5.67
N ILE A 80 -1.59 -9.14 -5.44
CA ILE A 80 -2.01 -9.64 -4.13
C ILE A 80 -1.00 -10.67 -3.68
N VAL A 81 -0.35 -10.43 -2.56
CA VAL A 81 0.63 -11.34 -1.98
C VAL A 81 0.32 -11.58 -0.50
N LYS A 82 0.85 -12.66 0.09
CA LYS A 82 0.74 -12.85 1.54
C LYS A 82 1.50 -11.75 2.27
N LEU A 83 0.83 -11.10 3.22
CA LEU A 83 1.44 -10.00 3.97
C LEU A 83 2.72 -10.45 4.68
N ARG A 84 2.70 -11.60 5.36
CA ARG A 84 3.87 -12.14 6.05
C ARG A 84 5.04 -12.37 5.09
N ASP A 85 4.79 -12.91 3.90
CA ASP A 85 5.84 -13.20 2.93
C ASP A 85 6.47 -11.89 2.41
N ARG A 86 5.65 -10.84 2.17
CA ARG A 86 6.14 -9.53 1.78
C ARG A 86 7.03 -8.93 2.87
N LEU A 87 6.54 -8.84 4.10
CA LEU A 87 7.30 -8.28 5.21
C LEU A 87 8.61 -9.06 5.48
N SER A 88 8.54 -10.40 5.47
CA SER A 88 9.72 -11.26 5.65
C SER A 88 10.77 -11.05 4.55
N THR A 89 10.32 -10.93 3.30
CA THR A 89 11.19 -10.69 2.14
C THR A 89 11.85 -9.32 2.23
N ASP A 90 11.09 -8.29 2.61
CA ASP A 90 11.58 -6.92 2.70
C ASP A 90 12.61 -6.76 3.82
N VAL A 91 12.37 -7.38 4.99
CA VAL A 91 13.34 -7.40 6.10
C VAL A 91 14.58 -8.19 5.73
N SER A 92 14.43 -9.42 5.19
CA SER A 92 15.55 -10.31 4.88
C SER A 92 16.47 -9.76 3.80
N ASN A 93 15.92 -9.01 2.84
CA ASN A 93 16.69 -8.39 1.76
C ASN A 93 17.06 -6.93 2.02
N HIS A 94 16.71 -6.40 3.18
CA HIS A 94 16.92 -4.99 3.53
C HIS A 94 16.32 -4.02 2.50
N TYR A 95 15.14 -4.36 1.95
CA TYR A 95 14.39 -3.46 1.07
C TYR A 95 13.68 -2.39 1.88
N ASP A 96 12.98 -2.81 2.94
CA ASP A 96 12.30 -1.94 3.89
C ASP A 96 12.71 -2.33 5.32
N THR A 97 12.81 -1.36 6.21
CA THR A 97 13.33 -1.55 7.57
C THR A 97 12.37 -1.08 8.66
N MET A 98 11.32 -0.37 8.30
CA MET A 98 10.32 0.11 9.25
C MET A 98 8.93 -0.04 8.62
N PHE A 99 8.00 -0.55 9.41
CA PHE A 99 6.63 -0.79 8.99
C PHE A 99 5.65 -0.24 10.02
N ALA A 100 4.52 0.27 9.55
CA ALA A 100 3.42 0.62 10.41
C ALA A 100 2.07 0.24 9.80
N ILE A 101 1.13 -0.15 10.65
CA ILE A 101 -0.27 -0.39 10.31
C ILE A 101 -1.10 0.80 10.77
N ARG A 102 -2.11 1.14 9.97
CA ARG A 102 -3.21 2.00 10.36
C ARG A 102 -4.52 1.25 10.17
N HIS A 103 -5.24 1.00 11.26
CA HIS A 103 -6.52 0.32 11.18
C HIS A 103 -7.60 1.22 10.59
N LEU A 104 -8.36 0.69 9.67
CA LEU A 104 -9.57 1.32 9.13
C LEU A 104 -10.74 1.07 10.08
N HIS A 105 -11.30 2.11 10.62
CA HIS A 105 -12.56 2.10 11.34
C HIS A 105 -13.68 2.50 10.36
N ALA A 106 -14.37 1.52 9.84
CA ALA A 106 -15.52 1.67 8.94
C ALA A 106 -16.37 0.41 8.99
N ASP A 107 -17.63 0.53 8.59
CA ASP A 107 -18.49 -0.63 8.37
C ASP A 107 -18.02 -1.39 7.14
N ARG A 108 -17.75 -2.68 7.29
CA ARG A 108 -17.35 -3.57 6.19
C ARG A 108 -18.56 -4.35 5.72
N THR A 109 -19.27 -3.80 4.75
CA THR A 109 -20.49 -4.39 4.20
C THR A 109 -20.16 -5.41 3.10
N PRO A 110 -21.08 -6.35 2.80
CA PRO A 110 -20.92 -7.24 1.65
C PRO A 110 -20.64 -6.49 0.35
N GLU A 111 -21.30 -5.34 0.14
CA GLU A 111 -21.11 -4.50 -1.05
C GLU A 111 -19.68 -3.93 -1.13
N MET A 112 -19.07 -3.64 0.01
CA MET A 112 -17.66 -3.20 0.04
C MET A 112 -16.73 -4.31 -0.48
N TYR A 113 -16.95 -5.56 -0.10
CA TYR A 113 -16.16 -6.69 -0.58
C TYR A 113 -16.40 -6.96 -2.07
N GLU A 114 -17.64 -6.92 -2.54
CA GLU A 114 -17.98 -7.06 -3.96
C GLU A 114 -17.32 -5.97 -4.81
N GLN A 115 -17.32 -4.72 -4.35
CA GLN A 115 -16.63 -3.63 -5.03
C GLN A 115 -15.11 -3.83 -5.06
N LEU A 116 -14.53 -4.32 -3.97
CA LEU A 116 -13.11 -4.63 -3.90
C LEU A 116 -12.73 -5.72 -4.91
N ASP A 117 -13.44 -6.85 -4.89
CA ASP A 117 -13.17 -7.98 -5.78
C ASP A 117 -13.28 -7.55 -7.25
N HIS A 118 -14.35 -6.83 -7.58
CA HIS A 118 -14.57 -6.30 -8.93
C HIS A 118 -13.43 -5.34 -9.37
N PHE A 119 -13.01 -4.44 -8.48
CA PHE A 119 -11.90 -3.53 -8.79
C PHE A 119 -10.58 -4.27 -8.96
N ILE A 120 -10.28 -5.23 -8.09
CA ILE A 120 -9.08 -6.06 -8.23
C ILE A 120 -9.09 -6.78 -9.57
N GLU A 121 -10.20 -7.43 -9.96
CA GLU A 121 -10.34 -8.11 -11.25
C GLU A 121 -10.07 -7.16 -12.43
N GLN A 122 -10.54 -5.93 -12.36
CA GLN A 122 -10.35 -4.94 -13.44
C GLN A 122 -8.89 -4.51 -13.64
N VAL A 123 -8.12 -4.41 -12.56
CA VAL A 123 -6.76 -3.83 -12.63
C VAL A 123 -5.65 -4.85 -12.41
N HIS A 124 -5.97 -6.05 -11.94
CA HIS A 124 -5.00 -7.07 -11.57
C HIS A 124 -4.18 -7.56 -12.77
N ASP A 125 -4.84 -7.73 -13.92
CA ASP A 125 -4.20 -8.09 -15.18
C ASP A 125 -3.52 -6.90 -15.88
N ALA A 126 -3.65 -5.70 -15.31
CA ALA A 126 -3.00 -4.53 -15.89
C ALA A 126 -1.48 -4.78 -15.92
N VAL A 127 -0.96 -4.91 -17.12
CA VAL A 127 0.47 -4.96 -17.37
C VAL A 127 1.01 -3.56 -17.14
N PHE A 128 2.06 -3.42 -16.35
CA PHE A 128 2.76 -2.15 -16.25
C PHE A 128 3.11 -1.66 -17.65
N PRO A 129 2.82 -0.41 -17.98
CA PRO A 129 3.28 0.16 -19.22
C PRO A 129 4.81 0.02 -19.26
N ASP A 130 5.34 -0.36 -20.43
CA ASP A 130 6.79 -0.43 -20.66
C ASP A 130 7.44 0.86 -20.11
N LYS A 131 8.60 0.73 -19.46
CA LYS A 131 9.36 1.86 -18.89
C LYS A 131 9.52 3.04 -19.87
N LYS A 132 9.54 2.76 -21.18
CA LYS A 132 9.56 3.79 -22.22
C LYS A 132 8.24 4.54 -22.34
N GLN A 133 7.11 3.86 -22.33
CA GLN A 133 5.79 4.49 -22.41
C GLN A 133 5.51 5.32 -21.16
N MET A 134 5.88 4.83 -20.01
CA MET A 134 5.83 5.54 -18.73
C MET A 134 6.68 6.82 -18.75
N TYR A 135 7.89 6.74 -19.30
CA TYR A 135 8.80 7.88 -19.44
C TYR A 135 8.24 8.97 -20.37
N TRP A 136 7.58 8.57 -21.48
CA TRP A 136 6.95 9.49 -22.42
C TRP A 136 5.71 10.18 -21.83
N GLU A 137 4.88 9.47 -21.07
CA GLU A 137 3.70 10.04 -20.38
C GLU A 137 4.08 11.08 -19.33
N ILE A 138 5.27 10.93 -18.71
CA ILE A 138 5.84 11.93 -17.79
C ILE A 138 6.35 13.15 -18.55
N ILE A 139 7.11 12.96 -19.62
CA ILE A 139 7.68 14.05 -20.42
C ILE A 139 6.58 14.92 -21.05
N GLU A 140 5.48 14.31 -21.47
CA GLU A 140 4.32 15.03 -22.03
C GLU A 140 3.54 15.83 -20.97
N GLY A 141 3.99 15.86 -19.71
CA GLY A 141 3.39 16.68 -18.65
C GLY A 141 1.98 16.26 -18.23
N LYS A 142 1.51 15.09 -18.67
CA LYS A 142 0.18 14.58 -18.30
C LYS A 142 0.03 14.31 -16.82
N PHE A 143 1.15 14.18 -16.08
CA PHE A 143 1.13 13.80 -14.69
C PHE A 143 1.74 14.81 -13.71
N GLY A 144 2.39 15.87 -14.15
CA GLY A 144 2.93 16.93 -13.25
C GLY A 144 3.83 16.39 -12.12
N ILE A 145 4.61 15.31 -12.35
CA ILE A 145 5.20 14.51 -11.30
C ILE A 145 6.68 14.81 -11.13
N THR A 146 7.04 15.14 -9.89
CA THR A 146 8.42 15.17 -9.39
C THR A 146 8.77 13.99 -8.48
N SER A 147 7.82 13.07 -8.23
CA SER A 147 8.00 11.89 -7.36
C SER A 147 8.47 10.66 -8.14
N SER A 148 9.16 9.72 -7.46
CA SER A 148 9.63 8.49 -8.11
C SER A 148 8.46 7.58 -8.52
N PHE A 149 8.66 6.84 -9.60
CA PHE A 149 7.67 5.93 -10.17
C PHE A 149 7.07 4.92 -9.20
N ARG A 150 7.86 4.50 -8.21
CA ARG A 150 7.47 3.48 -7.25
C ARG A 150 6.34 3.95 -6.34
N ASP A 151 6.39 5.21 -5.91
CA ASP A 151 5.44 5.73 -4.92
C ASP A 151 4.14 6.17 -5.57
N PHE A 152 4.25 6.69 -6.78
CA PHE A 152 3.09 7.08 -7.57
C PHE A 152 2.13 5.90 -7.80
N PHE A 153 2.67 4.70 -8.07
CA PHE A 153 1.82 3.53 -8.33
C PHE A 153 1.22 2.95 -7.06
N CYS A 154 1.95 2.87 -5.96
CA CYS A 154 1.43 2.30 -4.73
C CYS A 154 0.32 3.17 -4.12
N SER A 155 0.55 4.46 -3.95
CA SER A 155 -0.44 5.38 -3.38
C SER A 155 -1.65 5.61 -4.29
N LYS A 156 -1.42 5.63 -5.62
CA LYS A 156 -2.51 5.69 -6.61
C LYS A 156 -3.42 4.47 -6.50
N LEU A 157 -2.86 3.26 -6.42
CA LEU A 157 -3.65 2.04 -6.32
C LEU A 157 -4.51 2.06 -5.05
N VAL A 158 -3.92 2.40 -3.90
CA VAL A 158 -4.64 2.47 -2.63
C VAL A 158 -5.73 3.55 -2.67
N ALA A 159 -5.41 4.75 -3.19
CA ALA A 159 -6.39 5.83 -3.31
C ALA A 159 -7.56 5.43 -4.22
N GLU A 160 -7.28 4.84 -5.39
CA GLU A 160 -8.32 4.35 -6.30
C GLU A 160 -9.16 3.27 -5.63
N THR A 161 -8.54 2.29 -4.97
CA THR A 161 -9.26 1.27 -4.21
C THR A 161 -10.20 1.91 -3.20
N TYR A 162 -9.73 2.87 -2.41
CA TYR A 162 -10.56 3.57 -1.42
C TYR A 162 -11.72 4.37 -2.05
N ILE A 163 -11.52 4.92 -3.25
CA ILE A 163 -12.59 5.60 -4.00
C ILE A 163 -13.64 4.59 -4.45
N GLN A 164 -13.24 3.45 -4.99
CA GLN A 164 -14.16 2.37 -5.40
C GLN A 164 -14.96 1.81 -4.21
N LEU A 165 -14.30 1.69 -3.04
CA LEU A 165 -14.96 1.29 -1.79
C LEU A 165 -15.82 2.40 -1.16
N LYS A 166 -15.93 3.57 -1.78
CA LYS A 166 -16.66 4.74 -1.27
C LYS A 166 -16.13 5.22 0.10
N LEU A 167 -14.87 4.95 0.39
CA LEU A 167 -14.18 5.43 1.59
C LEU A 167 -13.49 6.77 1.35
N LEU A 168 -13.17 7.10 0.09
CA LEU A 168 -12.49 8.32 -0.30
C LEU A 168 -13.25 9.05 -1.40
N SER A 169 -13.22 10.39 -1.38
CA SER A 169 -13.86 11.21 -2.39
C SER A 169 -13.14 11.15 -3.73
N SER A 170 -13.87 11.04 -4.84
CA SER A 170 -13.35 11.14 -6.20
C SER A 170 -13.05 12.58 -6.65
N ALA A 171 -13.26 13.58 -5.78
CA ALA A 171 -13.00 15.00 -6.10
C ALA A 171 -11.49 15.28 -6.30
N LYS A 172 -10.60 14.53 -5.64
CA LYS A 172 -9.16 14.56 -5.85
C LYS A 172 -8.76 13.34 -6.68
N ALA A 173 -8.04 13.55 -7.77
CA ALA A 173 -7.61 12.46 -8.64
C ALA A 173 -6.69 11.48 -7.90
N PRO A 174 -6.82 10.15 -8.11
CA PRO A 174 -6.02 9.13 -7.41
C PRO A 174 -4.52 9.31 -7.56
N ASN A 175 -4.07 9.78 -8.73
CA ASN A 175 -2.67 10.07 -9.01
C ASN A 175 -2.11 11.31 -8.30
N SER A 176 -2.91 12.01 -7.53
CA SER A 176 -2.48 13.14 -6.70
C SER A 176 -2.21 12.75 -5.25
N TYR A 177 -2.35 11.47 -4.91
CA TYR A 177 -2.05 10.97 -3.57
C TYR A 177 -0.62 10.42 -3.52
N GLU A 178 0.04 10.69 -2.40
CA GLU A 178 1.40 10.25 -2.09
C GLU A 178 1.38 9.39 -0.81
N PRO A 179 2.39 8.54 -0.54
CA PRO A 179 2.44 7.75 0.70
C PRO A 179 2.22 8.58 1.97
N LYS A 180 2.76 9.80 2.01
CA LYS A 180 2.57 10.74 3.13
C LYS A 180 1.11 11.11 3.40
N ASP A 181 0.24 11.10 2.38
CA ASP A 181 -1.17 11.42 2.54
C ASP A 181 -1.91 10.38 3.38
N PHE A 182 -1.38 9.14 3.44
CA PHE A 182 -1.92 8.05 4.24
C PHE A 182 -1.39 8.01 5.68
N THR A 183 -0.61 9.01 6.10
CA THR A 183 -0.11 9.13 7.47
C THR A 183 -1.10 9.86 8.39
N SER A 184 -1.00 9.63 9.71
CA SER A 184 -1.82 10.33 10.70
C SER A 184 -1.58 11.85 10.67
N LYS A 185 -0.37 12.28 10.32
CA LYS A 185 -0.01 13.71 10.22
C LYS A 185 -0.78 14.46 9.13
N ARG A 186 -1.26 13.78 8.08
CA ARG A 186 -1.96 14.40 6.96
C ARG A 186 -3.47 14.39 7.10
N HIS A 187 -4.01 13.64 8.10
CA HIS A 187 -5.44 13.60 8.36
C HIS A 187 -6.28 13.34 7.11
N LEU A 188 -5.97 12.21 6.40
CA LEU A 188 -6.74 11.81 5.23
C LEU A 188 -8.24 11.81 5.55
N SER A 189 -8.98 12.70 4.89
CA SER A 189 -10.43 12.82 5.11
C SER A 189 -11.16 11.70 4.37
N LEU A 190 -11.66 10.72 5.11
CA LEU A 190 -12.49 9.65 4.59
C LEU A 190 -13.97 10.06 4.59
N LEU A 191 -14.78 9.39 3.79
CA LEU A 191 -16.22 9.63 3.68
C LEU A 191 -16.99 8.97 4.83
N GLY A 192 -18.14 9.52 5.13
CA GLY A 192 -19.01 9.00 6.20
C GLY A 192 -18.36 9.07 7.57
N ASN A 193 -18.44 7.98 8.32
CA ASN A 193 -17.80 7.83 9.64
C ASN A 193 -16.46 7.09 9.58
N ALA A 194 -15.95 6.84 8.35
CA ALA A 194 -14.69 6.13 8.18
C ALA A 194 -13.51 6.97 8.68
N ARG A 195 -12.56 6.33 9.33
CA ARG A 195 -11.30 6.94 9.78
C ARG A 195 -10.19 5.91 9.87
N LEU A 196 -8.95 6.35 9.71
CA LEU A 196 -7.76 5.55 10.00
C LEU A 196 -7.27 5.84 11.42
N SER A 197 -6.78 4.79 12.12
CA SER A 197 -6.08 4.95 13.40
C SER A 197 -4.77 5.73 13.22
N ASP A 198 -4.10 6.08 14.30
CA ASP A 198 -2.68 6.45 14.25
C ASP A 198 -1.83 5.25 13.84
N GLU A 199 -0.54 5.50 13.49
CA GLU A 199 0.41 4.47 13.12
C GLU A 199 0.74 3.54 14.30
N ILE A 200 0.58 2.23 14.10
CA ILE A 200 1.06 1.18 15.01
C ILE A 200 2.31 0.59 14.36
N TYR A 201 3.47 0.82 14.95
CA TYR A 201 4.74 0.38 14.40
C TYR A 201 4.98 -1.10 14.68
N ILE A 202 5.41 -1.84 13.65
CA ILE A 202 5.71 -3.26 13.76
C ILE A 202 7.17 -3.44 14.22
N ASP A 203 7.39 -4.36 15.17
CA ASP A 203 8.74 -4.85 15.45
C ASP A 203 9.22 -5.73 14.28
N ALA A 204 10.11 -5.20 13.46
CA ALA A 204 10.61 -5.88 12.27
C ALA A 204 11.32 -7.20 12.61
N ALA A 205 11.97 -7.32 13.78
CA ALA A 205 12.61 -8.55 14.20
C ALA A 205 11.60 -9.69 14.45
N SER A 206 10.39 -9.35 14.88
CA SER A 206 9.33 -10.33 15.13
C SER A 206 8.69 -10.92 13.87
N ILE A 207 8.95 -10.34 12.70
CA ILE A 207 8.41 -10.83 11.42
C ILE A 207 9.06 -12.16 11.01
N LEU A 208 10.32 -12.34 11.37
CA LEU A 208 11.12 -13.50 10.99
C LEU A 208 11.02 -14.68 11.97
N THR A 209 10.29 -14.50 13.06
CA THR A 209 10.05 -15.51 14.11
C THR A 209 8.66 -16.14 13.96
#